data_ae14f3aa791b659a1a87b22bb5ec312a
#
_entry.id   ae14f3aa791b659a1a87b22bb5ec312a
#
_cell.length_a   1.000
_cell.length_b   1.000
_cell.length_c   1.000
_cell.angle_alpha   90.00
_cell.angle_beta   90.00
_cell.angle_gamma   90.00
#
_symmetry.space_group_name_H-M   'P 1'
#
loop_
_entity.id
_entity.type
_entity.pdbx_description
1 polymer ?
#
loop_
_entity_poly.entity_id
_entity_poly.type
_entity_poly.pdbx_seq_one_letter_code
_entity_poly.pdbx_strand_id
1 'polypeptide(L)'
;VRVLVVKLADRVHNARTWRYVKPSSAQKKARETLDVYAPLANRLGMNAIKTELEELSFKVLYPKIYNEIVVLVERRAGQRDVYLKQIIEEIHEDLDDAHIDAYVTGRPKDYFSIYQKMIVRGHDFSDIYDLVGVRIIVDSIRDCYAVLGAVHARWSPVPGRFKDYIAMPKLNMYQSLHTTCLLYTSDAADEED
;
A
#
# COMPACT_ATOMS: atom_id res chain seq x y z
N VAL A 1 -6.96 15.37 -20.90
CA VAL A 1 -6.13 14.37 -20.21
C VAL A 1 -4.65 14.69 -20.34
N ARG A 2 -4.07 14.87 -21.55
CA ARG A 2 -2.62 15.10 -21.76
C ARG A 2 -2.06 16.26 -20.93
N VAL A 3 -2.76 17.40 -20.87
CA VAL A 3 -2.34 18.56 -20.08
C VAL A 3 -2.28 18.23 -18.58
N LEU A 4 -3.22 17.42 -18.07
CA LEU A 4 -3.25 17.01 -16.67
C LEU A 4 -2.06 16.12 -16.33
N VAL A 5 -1.66 15.20 -17.23
CA VAL A 5 -0.49 14.35 -17.03
C VAL A 5 0.79 15.19 -16.92
N VAL A 6 0.97 16.18 -17.82
CA VAL A 6 2.10 17.12 -17.76
C VAL A 6 2.09 17.92 -16.45
N LYS A 7 0.91 18.40 -16.02
CA LYS A 7 0.76 19.13 -14.76
C LYS A 7 1.08 18.27 -13.54
N LEU A 8 0.72 16.99 -13.55
CA LEU A 8 1.07 16.07 -12.47
C LEU A 8 2.57 15.78 -12.44
N ALA A 9 3.20 15.59 -13.60
CA ALA A 9 4.65 15.40 -13.70
C ALA A 9 5.41 16.63 -13.18
N ASP A 10 5.01 17.85 -13.59
CA ASP A 10 5.56 19.10 -13.07
C ASP A 10 5.36 19.22 -11.55
N ARG A 11 4.17 18.86 -11.03
CA ARG A 11 3.90 18.91 -9.59
C ARG A 11 4.79 17.96 -8.80
N VAL A 12 5.01 16.73 -9.27
CA VAL A 12 5.93 15.77 -8.64
C VAL A 12 7.36 16.32 -8.63
N HIS A 13 7.84 16.81 -9.78
CA HIS A 13 9.17 17.41 -9.89
C HIS A 13 9.35 18.55 -8.88
N ASN A 14 8.38 19.46 -8.82
CA ASN A 14 8.39 20.58 -7.89
C ASN A 14 8.31 20.13 -6.43
N ALA A 15 7.50 19.11 -6.11
CA ALA A 15 7.37 18.57 -4.77
C ALA A 15 8.68 17.98 -4.23
N ARG A 16 9.45 17.31 -5.06
CA ARG A 16 10.78 16.77 -4.71
C ARG A 16 11.78 17.86 -4.32
N THR A 17 11.54 19.11 -4.72
CA THR A 17 12.43 20.27 -4.50
C THR A 17 11.91 21.24 -3.43
N TRP A 18 10.81 20.96 -2.72
CA TRP A 18 10.25 21.86 -1.71
C TRP A 18 11.21 22.20 -0.56
N ARG A 19 12.20 21.36 -0.30
CA ARG A 19 13.25 21.62 0.71
C ARG A 19 14.09 22.87 0.41
N TYR A 20 14.08 23.35 -0.84
CA TYR A 20 14.85 24.52 -1.29
C TYR A 20 14.01 25.81 -1.37
N VAL A 21 12.72 25.76 -1.07
CA VAL A 21 11.85 26.93 -1.07
C VAL A 21 11.47 27.33 0.36
N LYS A 22 10.95 28.56 0.53
CA LYS A 22 10.50 29.03 1.84
C LYS A 22 9.47 28.07 2.45
N PRO A 23 9.58 27.75 3.76
CA PRO A 23 8.69 26.80 4.43
C PRO A 23 7.20 27.10 4.23
N SER A 24 6.80 28.38 4.35
CA SER A 24 5.40 28.81 4.15
C SER A 24 4.89 28.53 2.71
N SER A 25 5.75 28.71 1.71
CA SER A 25 5.42 28.41 0.33
C SER A 25 5.31 26.89 0.09
N ALA A 26 6.24 26.12 0.66
CA ALA A 26 6.20 24.66 0.60
C ALA A 26 4.91 24.10 1.22
N GLN A 27 4.52 24.59 2.43
CA GLN A 27 3.30 24.16 3.10
C GLN A 27 2.04 24.50 2.31
N LYS A 28 1.94 25.69 1.71
CA LYS A 28 0.81 26.07 0.85
C LYS A 28 0.69 25.13 -0.35
N LYS A 29 1.81 24.88 -1.04
CA LYS A 29 1.87 23.97 -2.18
C LYS A 29 1.58 22.51 -1.82
N ALA A 30 2.07 22.06 -0.66
CA ALA A 30 1.82 20.71 -0.17
C ALA A 30 0.33 20.49 0.16
N ARG A 31 -0.34 21.48 0.77
CA ARG A 31 -1.79 21.41 1.02
C ARG A 31 -2.58 21.36 -0.28
N GLU A 32 -2.31 22.27 -1.22
CA GLU A 32 -2.92 22.24 -2.55
C GLU A 32 -2.69 20.87 -3.24
N THR A 33 -1.52 20.27 -3.03
CA THR A 33 -1.19 18.96 -3.62
C THR A 33 -2.07 17.85 -3.04
N LEU A 34 -2.27 17.82 -1.72
CA LEU A 34 -3.15 16.84 -1.07
C LEU A 34 -4.62 17.05 -1.44
N ASP A 35 -5.06 18.31 -1.55
CA ASP A 35 -6.47 18.63 -1.76
C ASP A 35 -6.89 18.48 -3.23
N VAL A 36 -5.97 18.68 -4.19
CA VAL A 36 -6.29 18.73 -5.61
C VAL A 36 -5.51 17.69 -6.43
N TYR A 37 -4.17 17.73 -6.39
CA TYR A 37 -3.35 16.95 -7.34
C TYR A 37 -3.29 15.47 -7.02
N ALA A 38 -3.21 15.07 -5.75
CA ALA A 38 -3.23 13.66 -5.37
C ALA A 38 -4.58 12.98 -5.68
N PRO A 39 -5.75 13.58 -5.38
CA PRO A 39 -7.04 13.08 -5.83
C PRO A 39 -7.18 13.02 -7.36
N LEU A 40 -6.63 14.00 -8.08
CA LEU A 40 -6.63 14.00 -9.54
C LEU A 40 -5.80 12.85 -10.11
N ALA A 41 -4.59 12.62 -9.57
CA ALA A 41 -3.76 11.49 -9.96
C ALA A 41 -4.46 10.15 -9.71
N ASN A 42 -5.17 10.02 -8.57
CA ASN A 42 -5.97 8.84 -8.27
C ASN A 42 -7.09 8.59 -9.29
N ARG A 43 -7.81 9.64 -9.67
CA ARG A 43 -8.89 9.56 -10.69
C ARG A 43 -8.38 9.16 -12.07
N LEU A 44 -7.15 9.54 -12.40
CA LEU A 44 -6.49 9.18 -13.66
C LEU A 44 -5.82 7.80 -13.60
N GLY A 45 -5.92 7.06 -12.47
CA GLY A 45 -5.29 5.76 -12.29
C GLY A 45 -3.77 5.82 -12.06
N MET A 46 -3.19 7.02 -11.89
CA MET A 46 -1.75 7.25 -11.73
C MET A 46 -1.33 7.05 -10.26
N ASN A 47 -1.48 5.84 -9.76
CA ASN A 47 -1.31 5.53 -8.34
C ASN A 47 0.10 5.80 -7.81
N ALA A 48 1.15 5.56 -8.60
CA ALA A 48 2.53 5.86 -8.20
C ALA A 48 2.73 7.36 -7.94
N ILE A 49 2.22 8.20 -8.86
CA ILE A 49 2.27 9.66 -8.71
C ILE A 49 1.44 10.12 -7.51
N LYS A 50 0.24 9.57 -7.33
CA LYS A 50 -0.60 9.86 -6.17
C LYS A 50 0.16 9.59 -4.86
N THR A 51 0.71 8.39 -4.71
CA THR A 51 1.41 7.98 -3.49
C THR A 51 2.62 8.88 -3.23
N GLU A 52 3.42 9.18 -4.23
CA GLU A 52 4.57 10.06 -4.08
C GLU A 52 4.17 11.49 -3.69
N LEU A 53 3.12 12.05 -4.31
CA LEU A 53 2.60 13.38 -3.97
C LEU A 53 2.07 13.43 -2.53
N GLU A 54 1.34 12.41 -2.10
CA GLU A 54 0.85 12.28 -0.72
C GLU A 54 1.99 12.22 0.29
N GLU A 55 3.01 11.39 0.03
CA GLU A 55 4.18 11.21 0.89
C GLU A 55 4.99 12.50 1.05
N LEU A 56 5.33 13.15 -0.07
CA LEU A 56 6.09 14.41 -0.06
C LEU A 56 5.30 15.54 0.65
N SER A 57 3.99 15.61 0.44
CA SER A 57 3.13 16.59 1.08
C SER A 57 3.00 16.35 2.57
N PHE A 58 2.83 15.10 2.98
CA PHE A 58 2.73 14.69 4.37
C PHE A 58 3.99 15.07 5.16
N LYS A 59 5.17 14.78 4.61
CA LYS A 59 6.46 15.14 5.20
C LYS A 59 6.61 16.64 5.44
N VAL A 60 6.07 17.48 4.54
CA VAL A 60 6.16 18.94 4.64
C VAL A 60 5.14 19.51 5.63
N LEU A 61 3.91 18.97 5.62
CA LEU A 61 2.81 19.49 6.44
C LEU A 61 2.88 19.04 7.90
N TYR A 62 3.28 17.79 8.14
CA TYR A 62 3.27 17.16 9.46
C TYR A 62 4.59 16.45 9.79
N PRO A 63 5.74 17.17 9.77
CA PRO A 63 7.06 16.55 9.88
C PRO A 63 7.28 15.77 11.18
N LYS A 64 6.69 16.21 12.29
CA LYS A 64 6.79 15.49 13.57
C LYS A 64 6.07 14.15 13.50
N ILE A 65 4.81 14.14 13.07
CA ILE A 65 3.99 12.92 12.94
C ILE A 65 4.60 11.97 11.91
N TYR A 66 5.11 12.51 10.80
CA TYR A 66 5.82 11.72 9.80
C TYR A 66 6.99 10.96 10.41
N ASN A 67 7.87 11.65 11.16
CA ASN A 67 9.02 11.02 11.80
C ASN A 67 8.62 10.00 12.87
N GLU A 68 7.57 10.26 13.65
CA GLU A 68 7.03 9.31 14.62
C GLU A 68 6.55 8.02 13.95
N ILE A 69 5.80 8.14 12.85
CA ILE A 69 5.32 6.98 12.08
C ILE A 69 6.49 6.23 11.46
N VAL A 70 7.50 6.91 10.90
CA VAL A 70 8.72 6.28 10.38
C VAL A 70 9.37 5.42 11.45
N VAL A 71 9.62 5.98 12.64
CA VAL A 71 10.25 5.25 13.77
C VAL A 71 9.41 4.04 14.20
N LEU A 72 8.08 4.19 14.27
CA LEU A 72 7.18 3.08 14.63
C LEU A 72 7.22 1.95 13.60
N VAL A 73 7.25 2.29 12.32
CA VAL A 73 7.34 1.31 11.23
C VAL A 73 8.70 0.62 11.21
N GLU A 74 9.80 1.38 11.36
CA GLU A 74 11.17 0.85 11.35
C GLU A 74 11.43 -0.09 12.52
N ARG A 75 10.89 0.18 13.72
CA ARG A 75 11.02 -0.72 14.88
C ARG A 75 10.45 -2.14 14.61
N ARG A 76 9.46 -2.25 13.75
CA ARG A 76 8.84 -3.52 13.36
C ARG A 76 9.42 -4.09 12.05
N ALA A 77 10.34 -3.36 11.39
CA ALA A 77 10.83 -3.73 10.05
C ALA A 77 11.60 -5.05 10.03
N GLY A 78 12.46 -5.30 11.00
CA GLY A 78 13.35 -6.46 10.99
C GLY A 78 12.61 -7.80 10.98
N GLN A 79 11.66 -7.99 11.89
CA GLN A 79 10.82 -9.19 11.91
C GLN A 79 9.92 -9.25 10.68
N ARG A 80 9.31 -8.13 10.30
CA ARG A 80 8.43 -8.03 9.15
C ARG A 80 9.11 -8.42 7.84
N ASP A 81 10.35 -8.00 7.62
CA ASP A 81 11.05 -8.25 6.36
C ASP A 81 11.46 -9.73 6.22
N VAL A 82 11.78 -10.40 7.32
CA VAL A 82 12.00 -11.87 7.34
C VAL A 82 10.71 -12.60 6.99
N TYR A 83 9.61 -12.25 7.67
CA TYR A 83 8.29 -12.82 7.38
C TYR A 83 7.85 -12.59 5.94
N LEU A 84 8.04 -11.38 5.42
CA LEU A 84 7.66 -11.04 4.06
C LEU A 84 8.39 -11.90 3.03
N LYS A 85 9.69 -12.14 3.23
CA LYS A 85 10.48 -13.02 2.34
C LYS A 85 9.94 -14.44 2.37
N GLN A 86 9.70 -15.00 3.56
CA GLN A 86 9.14 -16.34 3.71
C GLN A 86 7.79 -16.47 3.01
N ILE A 87 6.86 -15.51 3.21
CA ILE A 87 5.54 -15.52 2.55
C ILE A 87 5.69 -15.44 1.03
N ILE A 88 6.62 -14.64 0.53
CA ILE A 88 6.86 -14.54 -0.92
C ILE A 88 7.40 -15.86 -1.48
N GLU A 89 8.30 -16.53 -0.77
CA GLU A 89 8.82 -17.86 -1.16
C GLU A 89 7.70 -18.90 -1.17
N GLU A 90 6.88 -18.97 -0.14
CA GLU A 90 5.72 -19.88 -0.06
C GLU A 90 4.69 -19.62 -1.18
N ILE A 91 4.45 -18.35 -1.52
CA ILE A 91 3.57 -18.00 -2.65
C ILE A 91 4.19 -18.48 -3.97
N HIS A 92 5.49 -18.29 -4.18
CA HIS A 92 6.15 -18.78 -5.39
C HIS A 92 6.01 -20.29 -5.55
N GLU A 93 6.22 -21.05 -4.48
CA GLU A 93 6.04 -22.51 -4.50
C GLU A 93 4.61 -22.90 -4.93
N ASP A 94 3.58 -22.27 -4.34
CA ASP A 94 2.18 -22.55 -4.68
C ASP A 94 1.84 -22.18 -6.12
N LEU A 95 2.41 -21.09 -6.64
CA LEU A 95 2.16 -20.65 -8.02
C LEU A 95 2.90 -21.51 -9.05
N ASP A 96 4.11 -21.98 -8.73
CA ASP A 96 4.87 -22.90 -9.55
C ASP A 96 4.14 -24.25 -9.65
N ASP A 97 3.63 -24.78 -8.55
CA ASP A 97 2.82 -26.01 -8.51
C ASP A 97 1.52 -25.86 -9.32
N ALA A 98 0.93 -24.69 -9.31
CA ALA A 98 -0.27 -24.38 -10.08
C ALA A 98 0.02 -24.00 -11.54
N HIS A 99 1.28 -23.96 -11.97
CA HIS A 99 1.73 -23.52 -13.29
C HIS A 99 1.23 -22.12 -13.68
N ILE A 100 1.31 -21.18 -12.72
CA ILE A 100 0.91 -19.79 -12.90
C ILE A 100 2.14 -18.89 -12.90
N ASP A 101 2.43 -18.27 -14.03
CA ASP A 101 3.46 -17.24 -14.13
C ASP A 101 3.00 -15.95 -13.44
N ALA A 102 3.75 -15.51 -12.44
CA ALA A 102 3.41 -14.32 -11.67
C ALA A 102 4.65 -13.55 -11.20
N TYR A 103 4.51 -12.23 -11.14
CA TYR A 103 5.47 -11.38 -10.46
C TYR A 103 5.01 -11.08 -9.04
N VAL A 104 5.71 -11.64 -8.06
CA VAL A 104 5.39 -11.48 -6.64
C VAL A 104 6.34 -10.47 -5.99
N THR A 105 5.78 -9.48 -5.31
CA THR A 105 6.59 -8.46 -4.62
C THR A 105 5.95 -8.02 -3.32
N GLY A 106 6.79 -7.73 -2.32
CA GLY A 106 6.36 -7.07 -1.11
C GLY A 106 5.92 -5.63 -1.41
N ARG A 107 4.81 -5.22 -0.83
CA ARG A 107 4.32 -3.85 -0.92
C ARG A 107 4.55 -3.13 0.40
N PRO A 108 5.55 -2.23 0.49
CA PRO A 108 5.65 -1.37 1.65
C PRO A 108 4.41 -0.48 1.73
N LYS A 109 3.91 -0.27 2.93
CA LYS A 109 2.80 0.64 3.15
C LYS A 109 3.31 2.07 3.17
N ASP A 110 2.65 2.97 2.46
CA ASP A 110 2.99 4.38 2.50
C ASP A 110 2.61 5.00 3.87
N TYR A 111 3.46 5.88 4.39
CA TYR A 111 3.30 6.48 5.72
C TYR A 111 2.06 7.37 5.81
N PHE A 112 1.64 7.98 4.71
CA PHE A 112 0.44 8.79 4.68
C PHE A 112 -0.83 7.95 4.88
N SER A 113 -0.89 6.73 4.31
CA SER A 113 -2.00 5.79 4.57
C SER A 113 -2.05 5.35 6.02
N ILE A 114 -0.89 5.18 6.69
CA ILE A 114 -0.82 4.89 8.13
C ILE A 114 -1.36 6.09 8.92
N TYR A 115 -0.89 7.30 8.62
CA TYR A 115 -1.38 8.53 9.22
C TYR A 115 -2.90 8.67 9.11
N GLN A 116 -3.45 8.43 7.91
CA GLN A 116 -4.90 8.51 7.71
C GLN A 116 -5.67 7.49 8.57
N LYS A 117 -5.14 6.28 8.75
CA LYS A 117 -5.77 5.27 9.61
C LYS A 117 -5.71 5.68 11.07
N MET A 118 -4.56 6.14 11.56
CA MET A 118 -4.35 6.51 12.95
C MET A 118 -5.13 7.77 13.32
N ILE A 119 -4.88 8.86 12.62
CA ILE A 119 -5.35 10.18 13.03
C ILE A 119 -6.76 10.48 12.52
N VAL A 120 -7.06 10.13 11.26
CA VAL A 120 -8.35 10.45 10.64
C VAL A 120 -9.43 9.45 11.05
N ARG A 121 -9.06 8.16 11.25
CA ARG A 121 -10.00 7.09 11.61
C ARG A 121 -9.93 6.66 13.07
N GLY A 122 -9.00 7.21 13.85
CA GLY A 122 -8.85 6.94 15.28
C GLY A 122 -8.39 5.52 15.61
N HIS A 123 -7.68 4.84 14.70
CA HIS A 123 -7.09 3.53 14.98
C HIS A 123 -5.76 3.67 15.70
N ASP A 124 -5.54 2.87 16.74
CA ASP A 124 -4.21 2.73 17.31
C ASP A 124 -3.24 2.09 16.31
N PHE A 125 -1.95 2.44 16.42
CA PHE A 125 -0.93 1.83 15.56
C PHE A 125 -0.83 0.31 15.75
N SER A 126 -1.10 -0.19 16.96
CA SER A 126 -1.21 -1.61 17.27
C SER A 126 -2.31 -2.31 16.46
N ASP A 127 -3.39 -1.60 16.15
CA ASP A 127 -4.53 -2.13 15.38
C ASP A 127 -4.29 -2.12 13.86
N ILE A 128 -3.15 -1.60 13.41
CA ILE A 128 -2.76 -1.61 12.00
C ILE A 128 -2.01 -2.90 11.70
N TYR A 129 -2.73 -4.02 11.65
CA TYR A 129 -2.20 -5.36 11.36
C TYR A 129 -1.70 -5.52 9.92
N ASP A 130 -2.11 -4.64 8.99
CA ASP A 130 -1.81 -4.72 7.57
C ASP A 130 -0.56 -3.90 7.16
N LEU A 131 0.48 -3.91 8.01
CA LEU A 131 1.77 -3.26 7.69
C LEU A 131 2.55 -4.03 6.61
N VAL A 132 2.23 -5.29 6.39
CA VAL A 132 2.79 -6.12 5.35
C VAL A 132 1.74 -6.36 4.28
N GLY A 133 2.11 -6.18 3.05
CA GLY A 133 1.27 -6.53 1.91
C GLY A 133 2.11 -7.19 0.84
N VAL A 134 1.57 -8.21 0.20
CA VAL A 134 2.14 -8.81 -1.00
C VAL A 134 1.30 -8.39 -2.20
N ARG A 135 1.97 -8.12 -3.31
CA ARG A 135 1.35 -7.86 -4.60
C ARG A 135 1.77 -8.96 -5.55
N ILE A 136 0.79 -9.60 -6.15
CA ILE A 136 0.97 -10.63 -7.16
C ILE A 136 0.39 -10.07 -8.47
N ILE A 137 1.22 -10.01 -9.50
CA ILE A 137 0.84 -9.51 -10.83
C ILE A 137 0.86 -10.70 -11.79
N VAL A 138 -0.24 -10.90 -12.49
CA VAL A 138 -0.44 -11.96 -13.48
C VAL A 138 -1.01 -11.39 -14.77
N ASP A 139 -0.90 -12.13 -15.86
CA ASP A 139 -1.25 -11.63 -17.20
C ASP A 139 -2.74 -11.75 -17.52
N SER A 140 -3.52 -12.56 -16.78
CA SER A 140 -4.93 -12.77 -17.06
C SER A 140 -5.82 -12.63 -15.83
N ILE A 141 -7.09 -12.26 -16.08
CA ILE A 141 -8.13 -12.26 -15.05
C ILE A 141 -8.35 -13.66 -14.46
N ARG A 142 -8.28 -14.68 -15.29
CA ARG A 142 -8.40 -16.08 -14.86
C ARG A 142 -7.33 -16.40 -13.81
N ASP A 143 -6.09 -16.01 -14.07
CA ASP A 143 -4.97 -16.26 -13.17
C ASP A 143 -5.10 -15.46 -11.88
N CYS A 144 -5.68 -14.24 -11.90
CA CYS A 144 -6.00 -13.52 -10.68
C CYS A 144 -6.89 -14.34 -9.73
N TYR A 145 -7.94 -14.97 -10.23
CA TYR A 145 -8.81 -15.81 -9.41
C TYR A 145 -8.14 -17.13 -9.01
N ALA A 146 -7.29 -17.71 -9.88
CA ALA A 146 -6.53 -18.89 -9.54
C ALA A 146 -5.52 -18.64 -8.41
N VAL A 147 -4.78 -17.53 -8.46
CA VAL A 147 -3.90 -17.06 -7.39
C VAL A 147 -4.66 -16.85 -6.09
N LEU A 148 -5.85 -16.23 -6.14
CA LEU A 148 -6.68 -16.06 -4.96
C LEU A 148 -7.04 -17.41 -4.33
N GLY A 149 -7.38 -18.40 -5.15
CA GLY A 149 -7.67 -19.76 -4.71
C GLY A 149 -6.49 -20.41 -4.01
N ALA A 150 -5.28 -20.34 -4.60
CA ALA A 150 -4.04 -20.86 -4.02
C ALA A 150 -3.74 -20.20 -2.66
N VAL A 151 -3.79 -18.86 -2.60
CA VAL A 151 -3.56 -18.10 -1.37
C VAL A 151 -4.56 -18.45 -0.27
N HIS A 152 -5.86 -18.60 -0.60
CA HIS A 152 -6.88 -18.98 0.37
C HIS A 152 -6.84 -20.46 0.78
N ALA A 153 -6.24 -21.32 -0.01
CA ALA A 153 -6.00 -22.71 0.34
C ALA A 153 -4.89 -22.84 1.41
N ARG A 154 -3.87 -21.96 1.34
CA ARG A 154 -2.78 -21.94 2.31
C ARG A 154 -3.13 -21.15 3.58
N TRP A 155 -3.74 -19.97 3.45
CA TRP A 155 -4.06 -19.08 4.57
C TRP A 155 -5.53 -18.74 4.63
N SER A 156 -6.12 -18.88 5.81
CA SER A 156 -7.53 -18.57 6.04
C SER A 156 -7.81 -17.08 5.83
N PRO A 157 -8.76 -16.71 4.94
CA PRO A 157 -9.12 -15.31 4.75
C PRO A 157 -9.89 -14.74 5.95
N VAL A 158 -9.62 -13.48 6.27
CA VAL A 158 -10.37 -12.74 7.29
C VAL A 158 -11.77 -12.39 6.74
N PRO A 159 -12.85 -12.80 7.40
CA PRO A 159 -14.21 -12.50 6.96
C PRO A 159 -14.45 -11.00 6.75
N GLY A 160 -15.14 -10.63 5.67
CA GLY A 160 -15.47 -9.23 5.36
C GLY A 160 -14.29 -8.38 4.85
N ARG A 161 -13.10 -8.95 4.70
CA ARG A 161 -11.91 -8.23 4.20
C ARG A 161 -11.58 -8.50 2.73
N PHE A 162 -12.39 -9.30 2.05
CA PHE A 162 -12.27 -9.54 0.62
C PHE A 162 -12.96 -8.44 -0.20
N LYS A 163 -12.31 -8.00 -1.28
CA LYS A 163 -12.87 -7.02 -2.23
C LYS A 163 -12.51 -7.44 -3.65
N ASP A 164 -13.54 -7.59 -4.47
CA ASP A 164 -13.43 -7.92 -5.89
C ASP A 164 -13.64 -6.65 -6.72
N TYR A 165 -12.52 -6.04 -7.13
CA TYR A 165 -12.53 -4.89 -8.04
C TYR A 165 -12.36 -5.29 -9.51
N ILE A 166 -12.39 -6.60 -9.83
CA ILE A 166 -12.52 -7.10 -11.20
C ILE A 166 -13.99 -7.14 -11.58
N ALA A 167 -14.82 -7.77 -10.74
CA ALA A 167 -16.28 -7.80 -10.94
C ALA A 167 -16.92 -6.42 -10.76
N MET A 168 -16.40 -5.59 -9.84
CA MET A 168 -16.88 -4.23 -9.58
C MET A 168 -15.72 -3.22 -9.64
N PRO A 169 -15.28 -2.81 -10.84
CA PRO A 169 -14.17 -1.89 -11.01
C PRO A 169 -14.43 -0.54 -10.33
N LYS A 170 -13.35 0.09 -9.84
CA LYS A 170 -13.45 1.46 -9.33
C LYS A 170 -13.68 2.46 -10.46
N LEU A 171 -14.14 3.66 -10.12
CA LEU A 171 -14.37 4.75 -11.09
C LEU A 171 -13.14 5.11 -11.93
N ASN A 172 -11.94 4.83 -11.42
CA ASN A 172 -10.67 5.03 -12.12
C ASN A 172 -10.22 3.80 -12.94
N MET A 173 -11.12 2.87 -13.24
CA MET A 173 -10.88 1.62 -13.96
C MET A 173 -9.87 0.68 -13.28
N TYR A 174 -9.58 0.89 -12.00
CA TYR A 174 -8.73 0.00 -11.23
C TYR A 174 -9.39 -1.37 -11.05
N GLN A 175 -8.70 -2.41 -11.46
CA GLN A 175 -9.11 -3.80 -11.31
C GLN A 175 -8.08 -4.56 -10.49
N SER A 176 -8.52 -5.28 -9.47
CA SER A 176 -7.69 -6.15 -8.64
C SER A 176 -8.55 -6.94 -7.68
N LEU A 177 -8.05 -8.05 -7.18
CA LEU A 177 -8.59 -8.74 -6.01
C LEU A 177 -7.80 -8.30 -4.78
N HIS A 178 -8.48 -7.99 -3.69
CA HIS A 178 -7.86 -7.67 -2.40
C HIS A 178 -8.39 -8.66 -1.37
N THR A 179 -7.49 -9.32 -0.69
CA THR A 179 -7.80 -10.18 0.44
C THR A 179 -6.90 -9.88 1.62
N THR A 180 -7.33 -10.27 2.80
CA THR A 180 -6.53 -10.26 4.03
C THR A 180 -6.60 -11.65 4.61
N CYS A 181 -5.46 -12.28 4.88
CA CYS A 181 -5.39 -13.62 5.44
C CYS A 181 -4.77 -13.57 6.83
N LEU A 182 -5.11 -14.55 7.66
CA LEU A 182 -4.45 -14.82 8.93
C LEU A 182 -3.20 -15.65 8.66
N LEU A 183 -2.07 -15.14 9.09
CA LEU A 183 -0.82 -15.87 9.08
C LEU A 183 -0.68 -16.53 10.46
N TYR A 184 -0.85 -17.83 10.53
CA TYR A 184 -0.57 -18.58 11.76
C TYR A 184 0.95 -18.67 11.89
N THR A 185 1.51 -18.00 12.90
CA THR A 185 2.88 -18.24 13.31
C THR A 185 2.87 -19.36 14.34
N SER A 186 3.80 -20.28 14.24
CA SER A 186 3.96 -21.42 15.17
C SER A 186 4.19 -21.00 16.64
N ASP A 187 4.41 -19.73 16.90
CA ASP A 187 4.63 -19.18 18.25
C ASP A 187 3.33 -18.98 19.07
N ALA A 188 2.16 -19.17 18.46
CA ALA A 188 0.88 -19.08 19.20
C ALA A 188 0.42 -20.41 19.81
N ALA A 189 1.19 -21.49 19.65
CA ALA A 189 0.84 -22.82 20.16
C ALA A 189 1.38 -23.11 21.57
N ASP A 190 2.22 -22.24 22.14
CA ASP A 190 2.91 -22.49 23.43
C ASP A 190 2.34 -21.69 24.62
N GLU A 191 1.19 -21.03 24.50
CA GLU A 191 0.54 -20.29 25.61
C GLU A 191 -0.80 -20.88 26.08
N GLU A 192 -1.07 -22.17 25.85
CA GLU A 192 -2.17 -22.88 26.52
C GLU A 192 -1.61 -24.17 27.19
N ASP A 193 -1.04 -24.01 28.38
CA ASP A 193 -0.94 -25.04 29.45
C ASP A 193 -1.10 -24.38 30.83
#